data_4f5b6ee89e0322b9382bee9ffd4927df
#
_entry.id   4f5b6ee89e0322b9382bee9ffd4927df
#
_cell.length_a   1.000
_cell.length_b   1.000
_cell.length_c   1.000
_cell.angle_alpha   90.00
_cell.angle_beta   90.00
_cell.angle_gamma   90.00
#
_symmetry.space_group_name_H-M   'P 1'
#
loop_
_entity.id
_entity.type
_entity.pdbx_description
1 polymer ?
#
loop_
_entity_poly.entity_id
_entity_poly.type
_entity_poly.pdbx_seq_one_letter_code
_entity_poly.pdbx_strand_id
1 'polypeptide(L)'
;IHAPGKKVTPEESFRIAHNALRAHGKAVITLRKYAKQPIQIGYAPTSGVAYPASNSPEDIEAAKKVYFGFYNDVDNWTWNVSWYSDPVILGHYPKEGLEKYKEYLPEITKEDMELIHQPIDFYGQNIYNGYLVRAGADGEPEFVDRPAGFPKTAAEWPVTPECLYLSLIHISEPTRQA
;
A
#
# COMPACT_ATOMS: atom_id res chain seq x y z
N ILE A 1 -1.74 18.51 7.19
CA ILE A 1 -0.37 17.97 7.09
C ILE A 1 -0.10 17.17 8.35
N HIS A 2 0.20 15.86 8.18
CA HIS A 2 0.56 14.97 9.28
C HIS A 2 1.93 15.33 9.86
N ALA A 3 2.22 14.84 11.07
CA ALA A 3 3.53 15.03 11.68
C ALA A 3 4.65 14.47 10.76
N PRO A 4 5.79 15.16 10.68
CA PRO A 4 6.21 16.35 11.42
C PRO A 4 5.75 17.69 10.81
N GLY A 5 4.76 17.72 9.93
CA GLY A 5 4.21 18.95 9.35
C GLY A 5 5.09 19.64 8.32
N LYS A 6 6.06 18.94 7.75
CA LYS A 6 6.94 19.45 6.70
C LYS A 6 6.38 19.15 5.32
N LYS A 7 6.46 20.12 4.43
CA LYS A 7 6.33 19.87 2.99
C LYS A 7 7.70 19.41 2.50
N VAL A 8 7.70 18.29 1.80
CA VAL A 8 8.91 17.69 1.22
C VAL A 8 8.76 17.58 -0.30
N THR A 9 9.87 17.52 -1.01
CA THR A 9 9.85 17.25 -2.45
C THR A 9 9.51 15.78 -2.71
N PRO A 10 9.09 15.41 -3.94
CA PRO A 10 8.89 14.00 -4.30
C PRO A 10 10.12 13.13 -4.00
N GLU A 11 11.31 13.56 -4.34
CA GLU A 11 12.57 12.84 -4.09
C GLU A 11 12.81 12.63 -2.58
N GLU A 12 12.55 13.65 -1.78
CA GLU A 12 12.64 13.54 -0.33
C GLU A 12 11.61 12.54 0.22
N SER A 13 10.39 12.56 -0.33
CA SER A 13 9.31 11.65 0.06
C SER A 13 9.69 10.19 -0.21
N PHE A 14 10.18 9.86 -1.41
CA PHE A 14 10.63 8.51 -1.74
C PHE A 14 11.83 8.07 -0.90
N ARG A 15 12.78 8.97 -0.65
CA ARG A 15 13.93 8.69 0.23
C ARG A 15 13.50 8.43 1.67
N ILE A 16 12.53 9.17 2.19
CA ILE A 16 11.96 8.95 3.54
C ILE A 16 11.31 7.56 3.61
N ALA A 17 10.48 7.22 2.62
CA ALA A 17 9.82 5.90 2.57
C ALA A 17 10.83 4.76 2.49
N HIS A 18 11.84 4.87 1.62
CA HIS A 18 12.91 3.88 1.51
C HIS A 18 13.68 3.71 2.82
N ASN A 19 14.02 4.81 3.50
CA ASN A 19 14.67 4.76 4.80
C ASN A 19 13.78 4.17 5.89
N ALA A 20 12.46 4.37 5.84
CA ALA A 20 11.53 3.74 6.77
C ALA A 20 11.53 2.20 6.60
N LEU A 21 11.56 1.72 5.36
CA LEU A 21 11.68 0.28 5.06
C LEU A 21 13.03 -0.29 5.53
N ARG A 22 14.14 0.43 5.31
CA ARG A 22 15.46 0.05 5.86
C ARG A 22 15.46 0.01 7.39
N ALA A 23 14.76 0.94 8.04
CA ALA A 23 14.61 0.95 9.49
C ALA A 23 13.80 -0.27 9.98
N HIS A 24 12.76 -0.69 9.25
CA HIS A 24 12.05 -1.95 9.49
C HIS A 24 13.03 -3.14 9.51
N GLY A 25 13.82 -3.33 8.47
CA GLY A 25 14.77 -4.44 8.39
C GLY A 25 15.78 -4.44 9.54
N LYS A 26 16.36 -3.27 9.88
CA LYS A 26 17.24 -3.12 11.04
C LYS A 26 16.53 -3.47 12.35
N ALA A 27 15.27 -3.07 12.50
CA ALA A 27 14.48 -3.40 13.69
C ALA A 27 14.26 -4.91 13.81
N VAL A 28 13.89 -5.60 12.73
CA VAL A 28 13.71 -7.06 12.71
C VAL A 28 14.99 -7.75 13.14
N ILE A 29 16.12 -7.44 12.53
CA ILE A 29 17.43 -8.01 12.87
C ILE A 29 17.76 -7.79 14.35
N THR A 30 17.57 -6.56 14.82
CA THR A 30 17.88 -6.19 16.20
C THR A 30 16.99 -6.93 17.21
N LEU A 31 15.69 -6.96 16.95
CA LEU A 31 14.73 -7.65 17.79
C LEU A 31 15.03 -9.16 17.86
N ARG A 32 15.29 -9.81 16.71
CA ARG A 32 15.66 -11.24 16.68
C ARG A 32 16.95 -11.52 17.46
N LYS A 33 17.95 -10.63 17.34
CA LYS A 33 19.25 -10.79 18.02
C LYS A 33 19.18 -10.65 19.53
N TYR A 34 18.37 -9.72 20.03
CA TYR A 34 18.38 -9.35 21.45
C TYR A 34 17.15 -9.79 22.24
N ALA A 35 16.19 -10.43 21.60
CA ALA A 35 15.03 -10.99 22.31
C ALA A 35 15.46 -12.02 23.34
N LYS A 36 14.92 -11.88 24.57
CA LYS A 36 15.17 -12.80 25.68
C LYS A 36 14.14 -13.94 25.79
N GLN A 37 13.14 -13.92 24.90
CA GLN A 37 12.06 -14.90 24.80
C GLN A 37 11.66 -15.05 23.34
N PRO A 38 10.97 -16.13 22.96
CA PRO A 38 10.38 -16.24 21.61
C PRO A 38 9.48 -15.04 21.30
N ILE A 39 9.67 -14.43 20.14
CA ILE A 39 8.90 -13.28 19.67
C ILE A 39 8.35 -13.54 18.28
N GLN A 40 7.20 -12.94 17.99
CA GLN A 40 6.65 -12.83 16.65
C GLN A 40 6.77 -11.39 16.20
N ILE A 41 7.26 -11.20 14.98
CA ILE A 41 7.47 -9.87 14.38
C ILE A 41 6.61 -9.78 13.13
N GLY A 42 5.82 -8.73 13.04
CA GLY A 42 4.99 -8.46 11.87
C GLY A 42 5.32 -7.13 11.21
N TYR A 43 4.69 -6.93 10.06
CA TYR A 43 4.72 -5.68 9.32
C TYR A 43 3.29 -5.23 9.02
N ALA A 44 2.97 -3.97 9.31
CA ALA A 44 1.59 -3.46 9.21
C ALA A 44 1.55 -2.11 8.49
N PRO A 45 1.64 -2.09 7.16
CA PRO A 45 1.54 -0.87 6.37
C PRO A 45 0.12 -0.31 6.37
N THR A 46 0.01 0.97 6.02
CA THR A 46 -1.27 1.63 5.74
C THR A 46 -1.46 1.73 4.23
N SER A 47 -2.68 1.53 3.78
CA SER A 47 -3.04 1.72 2.37
C SER A 47 -4.45 2.30 2.21
N GLY A 48 -4.68 2.96 1.08
CA GLY A 48 -6.03 3.31 0.63
C GLY A 48 -6.62 2.13 -0.14
N VAL A 49 -7.66 1.51 0.39
CA VAL A 49 -8.33 0.39 -0.28
C VAL A 49 -9.27 0.91 -1.36
N ALA A 50 -9.23 0.31 -2.54
CA ALA A 50 -10.24 0.53 -3.59
C ALA A 50 -11.16 -0.68 -3.67
N TYR A 51 -12.45 -0.45 -3.91
CA TYR A 51 -13.42 -1.52 -4.13
C TYR A 51 -14.39 -1.18 -5.27
N PRO A 52 -14.87 -2.22 -5.98
CA PRO A 52 -15.63 -2.02 -7.19
C PRO A 52 -17.03 -1.45 -6.90
N ALA A 53 -17.51 -0.57 -7.78
CA ALA A 53 -18.85 -0.01 -7.70
C ALA A 53 -19.95 -1.04 -8.02
N SER A 54 -19.60 -2.09 -8.75
CA SER A 54 -20.47 -3.23 -9.05
C SER A 54 -19.67 -4.54 -9.08
N ASN A 55 -20.37 -5.65 -9.25
CA ASN A 55 -19.74 -6.97 -9.42
C ASN A 55 -19.34 -7.27 -10.88
N SER A 56 -19.30 -6.26 -11.75
CA SER A 56 -18.82 -6.46 -13.11
C SER A 56 -17.31 -6.72 -13.12
N PRO A 57 -16.81 -7.57 -14.06
CA PRO A 57 -15.38 -7.82 -14.19
C PRO A 57 -14.57 -6.51 -14.41
N GLU A 58 -15.14 -5.57 -15.14
CA GLU A 58 -14.53 -4.29 -15.47
C GLU A 58 -14.32 -3.42 -14.22
N ASP A 59 -15.35 -3.31 -13.37
CA ASP A 59 -15.26 -2.55 -12.12
C ASP A 59 -14.30 -3.21 -11.13
N ILE A 60 -14.29 -4.55 -11.07
CA ILE A 60 -13.36 -5.30 -10.23
C ILE A 60 -11.92 -5.04 -10.67
N GLU A 61 -11.65 -5.10 -11.97
CA GLU A 61 -10.31 -4.84 -12.49
C GLU A 61 -9.87 -3.38 -12.29
N ALA A 62 -10.80 -2.42 -12.47
CA ALA A 62 -10.54 -1.02 -12.17
C ALA A 62 -10.17 -0.80 -10.69
N ALA A 63 -10.89 -1.44 -9.77
CA ALA A 63 -10.58 -1.37 -8.33
C ALA A 63 -9.22 -1.98 -7.99
N LYS A 64 -8.85 -3.13 -8.60
CA LYS A 64 -7.53 -3.74 -8.45
C LYS A 64 -6.42 -2.83 -8.97
N LYS A 65 -6.62 -2.22 -10.13
CA LYS A 65 -5.67 -1.28 -10.74
C LYS A 65 -5.38 -0.09 -9.81
N VAL A 66 -6.39 0.43 -9.12
CA VAL A 66 -6.20 1.50 -8.12
C VAL A 66 -5.51 0.99 -6.86
N TYR A 67 -5.85 -0.20 -6.39
CA TYR A 67 -5.37 -0.71 -5.10
C TYR A 67 -3.92 -1.22 -5.17
N PHE A 68 -3.58 -2.02 -6.17
CA PHE A 68 -2.27 -2.64 -6.30
C PHE A 68 -1.37 -1.97 -7.32
N GLY A 69 -1.95 -1.38 -8.37
CA GLY A 69 -1.23 -0.73 -9.44
C GLY A 69 -0.75 0.67 -9.08
N PHE A 70 -0.05 1.30 -10.01
CA PHE A 70 0.51 2.63 -9.85
C PHE A 70 -0.32 3.67 -10.60
N TYR A 71 -1.62 3.69 -10.29
CA TYR A 71 -2.57 4.62 -10.90
C TYR A 71 -2.28 6.08 -10.50
N ASN A 72 -1.91 6.30 -9.23
CA ASN A 72 -1.66 7.63 -8.70
C ASN A 72 -0.40 8.26 -9.29
N ASP A 73 -0.43 9.58 -9.43
CA ASP A 73 0.75 10.37 -9.75
C ASP A 73 1.72 10.51 -8.55
N VAL A 74 2.78 11.28 -8.76
CA VAL A 74 3.82 11.50 -7.75
C VAL A 74 3.34 12.23 -6.49
N ASP A 75 2.20 12.91 -6.55
CA ASP A 75 1.65 13.62 -5.39
C ASP A 75 0.80 12.72 -4.48
N ASN A 76 0.32 11.58 -4.99
CA ASN A 76 -0.59 10.66 -4.30
C ASN A 76 -0.07 9.22 -4.13
N TRP A 77 1.18 8.95 -4.45
CA TRP A 77 1.77 7.61 -4.43
C TRP A 77 1.83 6.96 -3.05
N THR A 78 1.83 7.75 -1.97
CA THR A 78 2.10 7.29 -0.60
C THR A 78 1.07 6.31 -0.03
N TRP A 79 -0.08 6.15 -0.68
CA TRP A 79 -1.14 5.23 -0.26
C TRP A 79 -1.13 3.90 -1.03
N ASN A 80 -0.12 3.66 -1.87
CA ASN A 80 0.00 2.41 -2.62
C ASN A 80 0.49 1.28 -1.73
N VAL A 81 -0.27 0.18 -1.66
CA VAL A 81 0.06 -0.96 -0.80
C VAL A 81 1.29 -1.72 -1.31
N SER A 82 1.39 -1.91 -2.62
CA SER A 82 2.48 -2.70 -3.23
C SER A 82 3.84 -2.04 -3.05
N TRP A 83 3.89 -0.69 -3.07
CA TRP A 83 5.14 0.04 -2.84
C TRP A 83 5.79 -0.28 -1.50
N TYR A 84 4.97 -0.48 -0.45
CA TYR A 84 5.46 -0.75 0.90
C TYR A 84 5.54 -2.24 1.22
N SER A 85 4.66 -3.04 0.65
CA SER A 85 4.58 -4.47 0.99
C SER A 85 5.54 -5.33 0.20
N ASP A 86 5.68 -5.09 -1.11
CA ASP A 86 6.52 -5.93 -1.97
C ASP A 86 7.99 -5.95 -1.55
N PRO A 87 8.64 -4.81 -1.19
CA PRO A 87 10.02 -4.85 -0.70
C PRO A 87 10.22 -5.70 0.54
N VAL A 88 9.24 -5.71 1.45
CA VAL A 88 9.31 -6.48 2.70
C VAL A 88 9.01 -7.96 2.46
N ILE A 89 7.99 -8.27 1.65
CA ILE A 89 7.48 -9.63 1.46
C ILE A 89 8.16 -10.35 0.32
N LEU A 90 8.38 -9.66 -0.81
CA LEU A 90 8.93 -10.24 -2.04
C LEU A 90 10.41 -9.92 -2.28
N GLY A 91 10.98 -8.99 -1.50
CA GLY A 91 12.39 -8.59 -1.62
C GLY A 91 12.72 -7.70 -2.82
N HIS A 92 11.72 -7.07 -3.43
CA HIS A 92 11.92 -6.13 -4.54
C HIS A 92 10.78 -5.11 -4.62
N TYR A 93 11.07 -3.93 -5.11
CA TYR A 93 10.04 -2.98 -5.46
C TYR A 93 9.27 -3.39 -6.72
N PRO A 94 7.99 -3.00 -6.84
CA PRO A 94 7.20 -3.22 -8.05
C PRO A 94 7.83 -2.56 -9.28
N LYS A 95 8.02 -3.31 -10.37
CA LYS A 95 8.67 -2.82 -11.59
C LYS A 95 7.94 -1.63 -12.21
N GLU A 96 6.60 -1.68 -12.24
CA GLU A 96 5.78 -0.59 -12.75
C GLU A 96 6.01 0.70 -11.97
N GLY A 97 6.05 0.63 -10.64
CA GLY A 97 6.30 1.79 -9.78
C GLY A 97 7.73 2.32 -9.94
N LEU A 98 8.72 1.44 -10.06
CA LEU A 98 10.10 1.86 -10.33
C LEU A 98 10.22 2.63 -11.65
N GLU A 99 9.56 2.17 -12.71
CA GLU A 99 9.59 2.86 -14.00
C GLU A 99 8.82 4.19 -13.94
N LYS A 100 7.64 4.19 -13.31
CA LYS A 100 6.79 5.39 -13.24
C LYS A 100 7.45 6.53 -12.46
N TYR A 101 8.11 6.21 -11.35
CA TYR A 101 8.67 7.21 -10.43
C TYR A 101 10.20 7.36 -10.55
N LYS A 102 10.83 6.78 -11.57
CA LYS A 102 12.29 6.68 -11.72
C LYS A 102 13.06 7.99 -11.48
N GLU A 103 12.49 9.13 -11.86
CA GLU A 103 13.12 10.44 -11.74
C GLU A 103 13.24 10.93 -10.29
N TYR A 104 12.44 10.36 -9.37
CA TYR A 104 12.34 10.78 -7.96
C TYR A 104 12.94 9.76 -7.00
N LEU A 105 13.38 8.61 -7.50
CA LEU A 105 13.82 7.52 -6.63
C LEU A 105 15.22 7.78 -6.08
N PRO A 106 15.48 7.41 -4.81
CA PRO A 106 16.85 7.29 -4.33
C PRO A 106 17.56 6.13 -5.02
N GLU A 107 18.88 6.08 -4.90
CA GLU A 107 19.60 4.84 -5.19
C GLU A 107 19.07 3.70 -4.30
N ILE A 108 18.69 2.59 -4.93
CA ILE A 108 18.21 1.38 -4.27
C ILE A 108 19.22 0.28 -4.53
N THR A 109 20.01 -0.07 -3.52
CA THR A 109 21.05 -1.08 -3.65
C THR A 109 20.53 -2.49 -3.37
N LYS A 110 21.29 -3.49 -3.79
CA LYS A 110 20.99 -4.88 -3.44
C LYS A 110 21.05 -5.10 -1.93
N GLU A 111 22.01 -4.49 -1.27
CA GLU A 111 22.19 -4.53 0.19
C GLU A 111 20.99 -3.91 0.94
N ASP A 112 20.39 -2.85 0.38
CA ASP A 112 19.16 -2.28 0.93
C ASP A 112 18.00 -3.27 0.82
N MET A 113 17.86 -3.97 -0.30
CA MET A 113 16.80 -4.95 -0.48
C MET A 113 17.00 -6.17 0.43
N GLU A 114 18.22 -6.66 0.59
CA GLU A 114 18.55 -7.72 1.55
C GLU A 114 18.27 -7.30 3.00
N LEU A 115 18.51 -6.03 3.33
CA LEU A 115 18.20 -5.46 4.64
C LEU A 115 16.69 -5.36 4.88
N ILE A 116 15.93 -4.89 3.89
CA ILE A 116 14.47 -4.68 4.00
C ILE A 116 13.73 -6.02 4.07
N HIS A 117 14.11 -6.98 3.24
CA HIS A 117 13.47 -8.28 3.12
C HIS A 117 13.90 -9.24 4.25
N GLN A 118 13.58 -8.87 5.49
CA GLN A 118 13.81 -9.74 6.62
C GLN A 118 12.57 -10.61 6.90
N PRO A 119 12.74 -11.88 7.33
CA PRO A 119 11.61 -12.76 7.64
C PRO A 119 10.69 -12.16 8.71
N ILE A 120 9.42 -12.08 8.41
CA ILE A 120 8.35 -11.68 9.33
C ILE A 120 7.45 -12.87 9.62
N ASP A 121 6.78 -12.87 10.78
CA ASP A 121 5.93 -13.97 11.22
C ASP A 121 4.45 -13.73 10.86
N PHE A 122 4.04 -12.48 10.70
CA PHE A 122 2.68 -12.13 10.29
C PHE A 122 2.65 -10.82 9.52
N TYR A 123 1.62 -10.66 8.70
CA TYR A 123 1.30 -9.43 8.00
C TYR A 123 0.04 -8.82 8.60
N GLY A 124 0.10 -7.55 8.96
CA GLY A 124 -1.04 -6.73 9.37
C GLY A 124 -1.33 -5.66 8.31
N GLN A 125 -2.49 -5.04 8.39
CA GLN A 125 -2.83 -3.93 7.51
C GLN A 125 -3.66 -2.89 8.25
N ASN A 126 -3.30 -1.62 8.11
CA ASN A 126 -4.07 -0.50 8.63
C ASN A 126 -5.07 -0.05 7.56
N ILE A 127 -6.35 -0.30 7.79
CA ILE A 127 -7.45 0.03 6.89
C ILE A 127 -8.44 0.91 7.64
N TYR A 128 -8.69 2.10 7.12
CA TYR A 128 -9.59 3.06 7.75
C TYR A 128 -10.89 3.24 6.98
N ASN A 129 -10.79 3.27 5.66
CA ASN A 129 -11.90 3.41 4.72
C ASN A 129 -11.44 2.97 3.33
N GLY A 130 -12.31 3.10 2.32
CA GLY A 130 -11.97 2.78 0.94
C GLY A 130 -12.65 3.69 -0.07
N TYR A 131 -12.10 3.65 -1.28
CA TYR A 131 -12.60 4.37 -2.43
C TYR A 131 -13.51 3.47 -3.25
N LEU A 132 -14.69 4.00 -3.65
CA LEU A 132 -15.55 3.33 -4.61
C LEU A 132 -15.04 3.64 -6.02
N VAL A 133 -14.79 2.60 -6.82
CA VAL A 133 -14.18 2.71 -8.15
C VAL A 133 -15.01 1.94 -9.17
N ARG A 134 -15.19 2.52 -10.35
CA ARG A 134 -15.76 1.85 -11.51
C ARG A 134 -14.82 1.95 -12.71
N ALA A 135 -15.06 1.13 -13.72
CA ALA A 135 -14.42 1.30 -15.01
C ALA A 135 -15.06 2.47 -15.75
N GLY A 136 -14.24 3.41 -16.21
CA GLY A 136 -14.66 4.48 -17.10
C GLY A 136 -14.94 3.97 -18.52
N ALA A 137 -15.48 4.84 -19.36
CA ALA A 137 -15.81 4.52 -20.77
C ALA A 137 -14.55 4.13 -21.59
N ASP A 138 -13.38 4.59 -21.18
CA ASP A 138 -12.07 4.28 -21.77
C ASP A 138 -11.39 3.07 -21.12
N GLY A 139 -12.04 2.42 -20.13
CA GLY A 139 -11.49 1.32 -19.34
C GLY A 139 -10.56 1.75 -18.20
N GLU A 140 -10.32 3.05 -18.03
CA GLU A 140 -9.53 3.55 -16.90
C GLU A 140 -10.39 3.67 -15.64
N PRO A 141 -9.77 3.55 -14.42
CA PRO A 141 -10.50 3.69 -13.17
C PRO A 141 -11.08 5.09 -12.98
N GLU A 142 -12.35 5.15 -12.61
CA GLU A 142 -13.03 6.37 -12.17
C GLU A 142 -13.44 6.23 -10.70
N PHE A 143 -13.14 7.24 -9.88
CA PHE A 143 -13.63 7.32 -8.50
C PHE A 143 -15.09 7.77 -8.49
N VAL A 144 -15.90 7.02 -7.74
CA VAL A 144 -17.33 7.26 -7.63
C VAL A 144 -17.65 7.95 -6.32
N ASP A 145 -18.31 9.08 -6.37
CA ASP A 145 -18.81 9.77 -5.19
C ASP A 145 -19.87 8.94 -4.47
N ARG A 146 -19.87 9.01 -3.15
CA ARG A 146 -20.90 8.37 -2.37
C ARG A 146 -22.19 9.18 -2.39
N PRO A 147 -23.34 8.49 -2.33
CA PRO A 147 -24.62 9.21 -2.29
C PRO A 147 -24.72 10.11 -1.06
N ALA A 148 -25.52 11.17 -1.17
CA ALA A 148 -25.82 12.05 -0.05
C ALA A 148 -26.39 11.26 1.13
N GLY A 149 -25.92 11.55 2.36
CA GLY A 149 -26.32 10.83 3.55
C GLY A 149 -25.58 9.51 3.80
N PHE A 150 -24.57 9.18 3.01
CA PHE A 150 -23.74 7.99 3.27
C PHE A 150 -23.14 8.07 4.68
N PRO A 151 -23.15 6.98 5.47
CA PRO A 151 -22.64 6.98 6.84
C PRO A 151 -21.16 7.38 6.92
N LYS A 152 -20.86 8.27 7.86
CA LYS A 152 -19.49 8.74 8.12
C LYS A 152 -19.17 8.66 9.61
N THR A 153 -17.88 8.51 9.89
CA THR A 153 -17.34 8.65 11.24
C THR A 153 -17.34 10.12 11.68
N ALA A 154 -17.05 10.40 12.94
CA ALA A 154 -16.87 11.77 13.44
C ALA A 154 -15.70 12.52 12.74
N ALA A 155 -14.77 11.81 12.14
CA ALA A 155 -13.68 12.36 11.33
C ALA A 155 -14.04 12.54 9.84
N GLU A 156 -15.32 12.50 9.50
CA GLU A 156 -15.87 12.61 8.13
C GLU A 156 -15.44 11.48 7.17
N TRP A 157 -14.86 10.41 7.69
CA TRP A 157 -14.50 9.26 6.89
C TRP A 157 -15.71 8.37 6.59
N PRO A 158 -15.88 7.88 5.37
CA PRO A 158 -16.97 6.98 5.05
C PRO A 158 -16.84 5.67 5.83
N VAL A 159 -17.95 5.14 6.31
CA VAL A 159 -18.02 3.83 6.98
C VAL A 159 -18.12 2.75 5.92
N THR A 160 -17.03 2.01 5.70
CA THR A 160 -16.86 1.06 4.60
C THR A 160 -16.28 -0.27 5.08
N PRO A 161 -17.05 -1.07 5.84
CA PRO A 161 -16.55 -2.33 6.41
C PRO A 161 -16.12 -3.34 5.35
N GLU A 162 -16.64 -3.27 4.13
CA GLU A 162 -16.27 -4.09 2.99
C GLU A 162 -14.78 -3.99 2.63
N CYS A 163 -14.15 -2.86 2.94
CA CYS A 163 -12.74 -2.64 2.66
C CYS A 163 -11.84 -3.65 3.36
N LEU A 164 -12.19 -4.06 4.58
CA LEU A 164 -11.42 -5.08 5.30
C LEU A 164 -11.45 -6.42 4.57
N TYR A 165 -12.64 -6.85 4.15
CA TYR A 165 -12.82 -8.10 3.41
C TYR A 165 -12.07 -8.10 2.08
N LEU A 166 -12.26 -7.04 1.29
CA LEU A 166 -11.65 -6.94 -0.04
C LEU A 166 -10.13 -6.81 0.00
N SER A 167 -9.59 -6.10 0.99
CA SER A 167 -8.13 -6.00 1.15
C SER A 167 -7.47 -7.33 1.44
N LEU A 168 -8.14 -8.22 2.18
CA LEU A 168 -7.61 -9.55 2.53
C LEU A 168 -7.75 -10.55 1.40
N ILE A 169 -8.87 -10.55 0.66
CA ILE A 169 -9.07 -11.46 -0.48
C ILE A 169 -8.03 -11.24 -1.56
N HIS A 170 -7.74 -10.00 -1.89
CA HIS A 170 -6.77 -9.68 -2.95
C HIS A 170 -5.33 -10.04 -2.55
N ILE A 171 -5.02 -10.08 -1.27
CA ILE A 171 -3.70 -10.50 -0.76
C ILE A 171 -3.61 -12.02 -0.63
N SER A 172 -4.70 -12.69 -0.20
CA SER A 172 -4.69 -14.12 0.07
C SER A 172 -4.95 -15.02 -1.14
N GLU A 173 -5.47 -14.49 -2.24
CA GLU A 173 -5.81 -15.26 -3.45
C GLU A 173 -5.23 -14.70 -4.77
N PRO A 174 -3.94 -14.35 -4.84
CA PRO A 174 -3.34 -13.88 -6.10
C PRO A 174 -3.26 -14.98 -7.17
N THR A 175 -3.43 -16.25 -6.79
CA THR A 175 -3.22 -17.42 -7.65
C THR A 175 -4.49 -18.01 -8.26
N ARG A 176 -5.69 -17.56 -7.89
CA ARG A 176 -6.94 -18.10 -8.45
C ARG A 176 -7.42 -17.42 -9.74
N GLN A 177 -6.65 -16.47 -10.27
CA GLN A 177 -6.98 -15.72 -11.49
C GLN A 177 -5.83 -15.72 -12.53
N ALA A 178 -5.00 -16.75 -12.52
CA ALA A 178 -4.09 -17.04 -13.64
C ALA A 178 -4.73 -18.06 -14.59
#